data_4ad066e04a0c35bc7425fcf736e9a0b9
#
_entry.id   4ad066e04a0c35bc7425fcf736e9a0b9
#
_cell.length_a   1.000
_cell.length_b   1.000
_cell.length_c   1.000
_cell.angle_alpha   90.00
_cell.angle_beta   90.00
_cell.angle_gamma   90.00
#
_symmetry.space_group_name_H-M   'P 1'
#
loop_
_entity.id
_entity.type
_entity.pdbx_description
1 polymer ?
#
loop_
_entity_poly.entity_id
_entity_poly.type
_entity_poly.pdbx_seq_one_letter_code
_entity_poly.pdbx_strand_id
1 'polypeptide(L)'
;MMYFYSLLTVAVFAVALLINKRWKSVVFNSFVLTLLMLIVVFLIFDIPFERYYQGNKPINHLLGLSIIALALPLYEQLPQIRKHWQIILFVTCLASLFSMFSGVLLAILFGATPEIAASIVPKSVTTAIATVMAENLGGIPSVTAVGVLIAGLQGAILGRIILQKLGVKNSESQGLAIGAISHALGTVSCMDVDPKAGSYSSIALVLCGIISSLLAPLVFWVCLFFIQG
;
A
#
# COMPACT_ATOMS: atom_id res chain seq x y z
N MET A 1 -28.34 -12.89 3.15
CA MET A 1 -27.35 -12.13 3.94
C MET A 1 -26.01 -11.86 3.21
N MET A 2 -25.64 -12.65 2.19
CA MET A 2 -24.34 -12.56 1.50
C MET A 2 -24.05 -11.21 0.83
N TYR A 3 -25.07 -10.50 0.34
CA TYR A 3 -24.87 -9.19 -0.32
C TYR A 3 -25.05 -7.99 0.63
N PHE A 4 -25.57 -8.20 1.83
CA PHE A 4 -25.85 -7.11 2.78
C PHE A 4 -24.58 -6.38 3.20
N TYR A 5 -23.54 -7.12 3.59
CA TYR A 5 -22.29 -6.52 4.03
C TYR A 5 -21.51 -5.89 2.87
N SER A 6 -21.61 -6.44 1.68
CA SER A 6 -21.03 -5.83 0.48
C SER A 6 -21.70 -4.48 0.17
N LEU A 7 -23.04 -4.42 0.24
CA LEU A 7 -23.80 -3.18 0.07
C LEU A 7 -23.50 -2.18 1.20
N LEU A 8 -23.39 -2.64 2.45
CA LEU A 8 -22.97 -1.81 3.58
C LEU A 8 -21.61 -1.18 3.33
N THR A 9 -20.62 -1.96 2.89
CA THR A 9 -19.27 -1.47 2.58
C THR A 9 -19.31 -0.40 1.49
N VAL A 10 -20.03 -0.64 0.39
CA VAL A 10 -20.18 0.31 -0.71
C VAL A 10 -20.91 1.58 -0.26
N ALA A 11 -21.96 1.46 0.55
CA ALA A 11 -22.70 2.60 1.06
C ALA A 11 -21.84 3.47 2.00
N VAL A 12 -21.12 2.85 2.93
CA VAL A 12 -20.22 3.56 3.84
C VAL A 12 -19.09 4.24 3.05
N PHE A 13 -18.52 3.56 2.05
CA PHE A 13 -17.51 4.16 1.17
C PHE A 13 -18.06 5.34 0.37
N ALA A 14 -19.28 5.25 -0.15
CA ALA A 14 -19.93 6.37 -0.85
C ALA A 14 -20.12 7.59 0.06
N VAL A 15 -20.53 7.37 1.31
CA VAL A 15 -20.65 8.44 2.31
C VAL A 15 -19.27 9.06 2.61
N ALA A 16 -18.25 8.24 2.80
CA ALA A 16 -16.88 8.71 3.02
C ALA A 16 -16.34 9.53 1.85
N LEU A 17 -16.66 9.16 0.60
CA LEU A 17 -16.33 9.94 -0.60
C LEU A 17 -17.01 11.30 -0.60
N LEU A 18 -18.28 11.38 -0.22
CA LEU A 18 -19.02 12.65 -0.14
C LEU A 18 -18.40 13.58 0.91
N ILE A 19 -18.01 13.03 2.07
CA ILE A 19 -17.36 13.80 3.14
C ILE A 19 -15.99 14.32 2.65
N ASN A 20 -15.17 13.46 2.04
CA ASN A 20 -13.86 13.85 1.50
C ASN A 20 -14.00 14.94 0.43
N LYS A 21 -14.96 14.81 -0.49
CA LYS A 21 -15.21 15.82 -1.53
C LYS A 21 -15.57 17.18 -0.95
N ARG A 22 -16.28 17.21 0.19
CA ARG A 22 -16.68 18.45 0.86
C ARG A 22 -15.52 19.12 1.61
N TRP A 23 -14.67 18.33 2.28
CA TRP A 23 -13.66 18.89 3.20
C TRP A 23 -12.24 18.84 2.66
N LYS A 24 -11.99 18.21 1.50
CA LYS A 24 -10.73 18.19 0.72
C LYS A 24 -9.45 18.15 1.58
N SER A 25 -9.46 17.38 2.65
CA SER A 25 -8.31 17.24 3.56
C SER A 25 -7.71 15.86 3.44
N VAL A 26 -6.40 15.76 3.46
CA VAL A 26 -5.68 14.47 3.43
C VAL A 26 -6.03 13.61 4.65
N VAL A 27 -6.36 14.24 5.78
CA VAL A 27 -6.80 13.56 7.00
C VAL A 27 -8.17 12.89 6.82
N PHE A 28 -9.05 13.48 6.02
CA PHE A 28 -10.37 12.93 5.67
C PHE A 28 -10.31 12.04 4.41
N ASN A 29 -9.20 11.34 4.21
CA ASN A 29 -9.10 10.35 3.14
C ASN A 29 -10.29 9.37 3.20
N SER A 30 -10.96 9.16 2.05
CA SER A 30 -12.16 8.33 1.96
C SER A 30 -11.95 6.91 2.46
N PHE A 31 -10.76 6.34 2.25
CA PHE A 31 -10.43 5.01 2.76
C PHE A 31 -10.39 4.96 4.29
N VAL A 32 -9.72 5.94 4.93
CA VAL A 32 -9.62 6.04 6.39
C VAL A 32 -10.99 6.26 7.02
N LEU A 33 -11.77 7.17 6.44
CA LEU A 33 -13.14 7.43 6.89
C LEU A 33 -14.00 6.17 6.81
N THR A 34 -13.92 5.45 5.69
CA THR A 34 -14.66 4.18 5.50
C THR A 34 -14.28 3.16 6.57
N LEU A 35 -12.99 2.99 6.83
CA LEU A 35 -12.49 2.07 7.83
C LEU A 35 -13.02 2.44 9.23
N LEU A 36 -12.87 3.71 9.63
CA LEU A 36 -13.36 4.20 10.93
C LEU A 36 -14.88 4.04 11.06
N MET A 37 -15.64 4.40 10.03
CA MET A 37 -17.10 4.26 10.03
C MET A 37 -17.52 2.79 10.15
N LEU A 38 -16.85 1.87 9.44
CA LEU A 38 -17.14 0.43 9.55
C LEU A 38 -16.80 -0.09 10.94
N ILE A 39 -15.67 0.33 11.53
CA ILE A 39 -15.32 -0.04 12.92
C ILE A 39 -16.42 0.41 13.88
N VAL A 40 -16.88 1.66 13.77
CA VAL A 40 -17.97 2.18 14.60
C VAL A 40 -19.25 1.38 14.41
N VAL A 41 -19.62 1.05 13.18
CA VAL A 41 -20.80 0.21 12.89
C VAL A 41 -20.65 -1.17 13.52
N PHE A 42 -19.46 -1.79 13.45
CA PHE A 42 -19.23 -3.11 14.03
C PHE A 42 -19.34 -3.09 15.56
N LEU A 43 -18.83 -2.03 16.19
CA LEU A 43 -18.91 -1.88 17.65
C LEU A 43 -20.34 -1.61 18.12
N ILE A 44 -21.12 -0.79 17.38
CA ILE A 44 -22.51 -0.47 17.76
C ILE A 44 -23.44 -1.67 17.59
N PHE A 45 -23.29 -2.42 16.51
CA PHE A 45 -24.17 -3.55 16.17
C PHE A 45 -23.62 -4.91 16.58
N ASP A 46 -22.49 -4.94 17.30
CA ASP A 46 -21.79 -6.16 17.74
C ASP A 46 -21.62 -7.19 16.61
N ILE A 47 -21.14 -6.72 15.45
CA ILE A 47 -20.98 -7.55 14.26
C ILE A 47 -19.62 -8.26 14.33
N PRO A 48 -19.59 -9.61 14.45
CA PRO A 48 -18.34 -10.34 14.39
C PRO A 48 -17.66 -10.15 13.03
N PHE A 49 -16.35 -9.86 13.03
CA PHE A 49 -15.56 -9.67 11.82
C PHE A 49 -15.70 -10.84 10.84
N GLU A 50 -15.72 -12.07 11.36
CA GLU A 50 -15.86 -13.27 10.54
C GLU A 50 -17.16 -13.26 9.72
N ARG A 51 -18.28 -12.85 10.33
CA ARG A 51 -19.58 -12.73 9.63
C ARG A 51 -19.54 -11.67 8.55
N TYR A 52 -18.90 -10.54 8.81
CA TYR A 52 -18.69 -9.48 7.81
C TYR A 52 -17.80 -9.96 6.68
N TYR A 53 -16.67 -10.61 6.98
CA TYR A 53 -15.73 -11.15 6.00
C TYR A 53 -16.40 -12.15 5.04
N GLN A 54 -17.18 -13.09 5.60
CA GLN A 54 -17.95 -14.06 4.81
C GLN A 54 -19.00 -13.40 3.92
N GLY A 55 -19.68 -12.37 4.42
CA GLY A 55 -20.67 -11.61 3.66
C GLY A 55 -20.09 -10.67 2.59
N ASN A 56 -18.78 -10.42 2.64
CA ASN A 56 -18.05 -9.61 1.65
C ASN A 56 -17.34 -10.44 0.57
N LYS A 57 -17.54 -11.75 0.50
CA LYS A 57 -16.96 -12.59 -0.55
C LYS A 57 -17.07 -12.01 -1.97
N PRO A 58 -18.19 -11.41 -2.41
CA PRO A 58 -18.28 -10.82 -3.74
C PRO A 58 -17.24 -9.72 -3.99
N ILE A 59 -16.99 -8.85 -2.99
CA ILE A 59 -15.97 -7.80 -3.10
C ILE A 59 -14.57 -8.42 -3.01
N ASN A 60 -14.36 -9.40 -2.15
CA ASN A 60 -13.07 -10.07 -2.00
C ASN A 60 -12.63 -10.77 -3.29
N HIS A 61 -13.57 -11.33 -4.09
CA HIS A 61 -13.24 -11.88 -5.40
C HIS A 61 -12.71 -10.85 -6.40
N LEU A 62 -13.08 -9.57 -6.24
CA LEU A 62 -12.55 -8.49 -7.09
C LEU A 62 -11.09 -8.16 -6.78
N LEU A 63 -10.55 -8.61 -5.65
CA LEU A 63 -9.17 -8.34 -5.26
C LEU A 63 -8.18 -8.87 -6.29
N GLY A 64 -8.36 -10.13 -6.75
CA GLY A 64 -7.51 -10.71 -7.81
C GLY A 64 -7.62 -9.94 -9.13
N LEU A 65 -8.83 -9.53 -9.51
CA LEU A 65 -9.05 -8.72 -10.71
C LEU A 65 -8.39 -7.34 -10.61
N SER A 66 -8.39 -6.74 -9.42
CA SER A 66 -7.73 -5.44 -9.20
C SER A 66 -6.22 -5.49 -9.40
N ILE A 67 -5.57 -6.62 -9.07
CA ILE A 67 -4.14 -6.83 -9.33
C ILE A 67 -3.87 -6.86 -10.84
N ILE A 68 -4.71 -7.60 -11.60
CA ILE A 68 -4.60 -7.66 -13.06
C ILE A 68 -4.82 -6.28 -13.68
N ALA A 69 -5.79 -5.51 -13.15
CA ALA A 69 -6.08 -4.16 -13.63
C ALA A 69 -4.89 -3.18 -13.48
N LEU A 70 -3.92 -3.44 -12.58
CA LEU A 70 -2.69 -2.66 -12.48
C LEU A 70 -1.79 -2.76 -13.71
N ALA A 71 -2.01 -3.75 -14.58
CA ALA A 71 -1.30 -3.84 -15.86
C ALA A 71 -1.66 -2.66 -16.80
N LEU A 72 -2.88 -2.12 -16.71
CA LEU A 72 -3.31 -1.01 -17.56
C LEU A 72 -2.53 0.28 -17.29
N PRO A 73 -2.43 0.80 -16.06
CA PRO A 73 -1.58 1.96 -15.77
C PRO A 73 -0.11 1.74 -16.17
N LEU A 74 0.42 0.53 -15.99
CA LEU A 74 1.77 0.22 -16.43
C LEU A 74 1.92 0.33 -17.95
N TYR A 75 0.96 -0.21 -18.70
CA TYR A 75 0.94 -0.12 -20.15
C TYR A 75 0.86 1.33 -20.65
N GLU A 76 0.00 2.15 -20.06
CA GLU A 76 -0.15 3.56 -20.40
C GLU A 76 1.12 4.37 -20.14
N GLN A 77 1.93 3.95 -19.16
CA GLN A 77 3.19 4.62 -18.79
C GLN A 77 4.42 4.05 -19.54
N LEU A 78 4.25 3.01 -20.39
CA LEU A 78 5.36 2.41 -21.16
C LEU A 78 6.25 3.41 -21.92
N PRO A 79 5.72 4.47 -22.58
CA PRO A 79 6.57 5.44 -23.26
C PRO A 79 7.53 6.19 -22.32
N GLN A 80 7.06 6.51 -21.11
CA GLN A 80 7.88 7.17 -20.08
C GLN A 80 8.90 6.21 -19.49
N ILE A 81 8.48 4.96 -19.22
CA ILE A 81 9.37 3.90 -18.75
C ILE A 81 10.50 3.67 -19.76
N ARG A 82 10.18 3.53 -21.05
CA ARG A 82 11.19 3.31 -22.11
C ARG A 82 12.21 4.42 -22.21
N LYS A 83 11.81 5.67 -21.98
CA LYS A 83 12.70 6.83 -22.05
C LYS A 83 13.73 6.86 -20.92
N HIS A 84 13.35 6.43 -19.71
CA HIS A 84 14.17 6.52 -18.49
C HIS A 84 14.28 5.20 -17.74
N TRP A 85 14.15 4.06 -18.43
CA TRP A 85 14.00 2.74 -17.83
C TRP A 85 15.10 2.38 -16.83
N GLN A 86 16.34 2.72 -17.13
CA GLN A 86 17.49 2.40 -16.27
C GLN A 86 17.37 3.10 -14.91
N ILE A 87 17.07 4.40 -14.93
CA ILE A 87 16.93 5.19 -13.70
C ILE A 87 15.70 4.72 -12.91
N ILE A 88 14.57 4.54 -13.58
CA ILE A 88 13.33 4.11 -12.94
C ILE A 88 13.51 2.73 -12.29
N LEU A 89 14.08 1.77 -13.03
CA LEU A 89 14.32 0.43 -12.52
C LEU A 89 15.32 0.42 -11.35
N PHE A 90 16.42 1.18 -11.47
CA PHE A 90 17.42 1.30 -10.41
C PHE A 90 16.82 1.90 -9.14
N VAL A 91 16.09 3.02 -9.26
CA VAL A 91 15.47 3.71 -8.12
C VAL A 91 14.40 2.85 -7.46
N THR A 92 13.53 2.19 -8.23
CA THR A 92 12.48 1.31 -7.69
C THR A 92 13.05 0.05 -7.05
N CYS A 93 14.12 -0.52 -7.60
CA CYS A 93 14.83 -1.65 -7.00
C CYS A 93 15.47 -1.26 -5.66
N LEU A 94 16.21 -0.15 -5.65
CA LEU A 94 16.85 0.37 -4.43
C LEU A 94 15.80 0.72 -3.36
N ALA A 95 14.72 1.38 -3.74
CA ALA A 95 13.64 1.76 -2.82
C ALA A 95 12.94 0.52 -2.24
N SER A 96 12.68 -0.51 -3.06
CA SER A 96 12.08 -1.77 -2.60
C SER A 96 12.97 -2.48 -1.60
N LEU A 97 14.26 -2.64 -1.91
CA LEU A 97 15.23 -3.24 -1.00
C LEU A 97 15.33 -2.46 0.30
N PHE A 98 15.54 -1.15 0.23
CA PHE A 98 15.64 -0.29 1.40
C PHE A 98 14.38 -0.36 2.27
N SER A 99 13.19 -0.33 1.66
CA SER A 99 11.93 -0.43 2.39
C SER A 99 11.77 -1.76 3.11
N MET A 100 12.08 -2.88 2.45
CA MET A 100 11.99 -4.20 3.05
C MET A 100 13.01 -4.36 4.20
N PHE A 101 14.30 -4.09 3.94
CA PHE A 101 15.34 -4.20 4.96
C PHE A 101 15.09 -3.30 6.17
N SER A 102 14.79 -2.01 5.94
CA SER A 102 14.52 -1.08 7.04
C SER A 102 13.30 -1.49 7.87
N GLY A 103 12.25 -1.98 7.20
CA GLY A 103 11.05 -2.45 7.88
C GLY A 103 11.32 -3.65 8.78
N VAL A 104 11.98 -4.67 8.26
CA VAL A 104 12.35 -5.87 9.03
C VAL A 104 13.33 -5.50 10.15
N LEU A 105 14.39 -4.75 9.85
CA LEU A 105 15.37 -4.35 10.85
C LEU A 105 14.72 -3.60 12.01
N LEU A 106 13.85 -2.62 11.73
CA LEU A 106 13.13 -1.90 12.78
C LEU A 106 12.20 -2.83 13.56
N ALA A 107 11.46 -3.71 12.91
CA ALA A 107 10.59 -4.66 13.59
C ALA A 107 11.38 -5.50 14.59
N ILE A 108 12.54 -6.01 14.18
CA ILE A 108 13.43 -6.80 15.02
C ILE A 108 14.01 -5.99 16.19
N LEU A 109 14.49 -4.78 15.94
CA LEU A 109 15.02 -3.90 16.98
C LEU A 109 13.97 -3.59 18.06
N PHE A 110 12.69 -3.60 17.69
CA PHE A 110 11.58 -3.47 18.65
C PHE A 110 11.09 -4.82 19.22
N GLY A 111 11.83 -5.90 19.02
CA GLY A 111 11.50 -7.21 19.59
C GLY A 111 10.39 -7.98 18.91
N ALA A 112 10.11 -7.70 17.63
CA ALA A 112 9.12 -8.44 16.88
C ALA A 112 9.53 -9.90 16.67
N THR A 113 8.54 -10.79 16.71
CA THR A 113 8.72 -12.20 16.33
C THR A 113 9.00 -12.33 14.83
N PRO A 114 9.60 -13.45 14.38
CA PRO A 114 9.84 -13.69 12.95
C PRO A 114 8.57 -13.59 12.10
N GLU A 115 7.42 -14.01 12.63
CA GLU A 115 6.11 -13.92 11.94
C GLU A 115 5.68 -12.45 11.74
N ILE A 116 5.88 -11.60 12.75
CA ILE A 116 5.60 -10.16 12.64
C ILE A 116 6.60 -9.51 11.68
N ALA A 117 7.87 -9.88 11.74
CA ALA A 117 8.89 -9.40 10.81
C ALA A 117 8.53 -9.77 9.36
N ALA A 118 8.13 -11.03 9.10
CA ALA A 118 7.61 -11.50 7.81
C ALA A 118 6.42 -10.66 7.32
N SER A 119 5.52 -10.30 8.24
CA SER A 119 4.34 -9.48 7.94
C SER A 119 4.69 -8.06 7.49
N ILE A 120 5.80 -7.52 7.97
CA ILE A 120 6.23 -6.13 7.68
C ILE A 120 7.07 -6.03 6.40
N VAL A 121 7.69 -7.13 5.93
CA VAL A 121 8.47 -7.14 4.68
C VAL A 121 7.74 -6.41 3.54
N PRO A 122 6.48 -6.77 3.19
CA PRO A 122 5.78 -6.22 2.03
C PRO A 122 5.00 -4.92 2.33
N LYS A 123 5.27 -4.22 3.42
CA LYS A 123 4.47 -3.04 3.87
C LYS A 123 4.31 -1.92 2.85
N SER A 124 5.21 -1.82 1.87
CA SER A 124 5.23 -0.71 0.90
C SER A 124 4.60 -1.05 -0.45
N VAL A 125 4.06 -2.26 -0.62
CA VAL A 125 3.29 -2.64 -1.81
C VAL A 125 1.79 -2.61 -1.52
N THR A 126 0.95 -2.82 -2.55
CA THR A 126 -0.50 -2.84 -2.36
C THR A 126 -0.93 -3.97 -1.44
N THR A 127 -1.98 -3.75 -0.64
CA THR A 127 -2.50 -4.74 0.32
C THR A 127 -2.76 -6.09 -0.35
N ALA A 128 -3.31 -6.10 -1.56
CA ALA A 128 -3.59 -7.31 -2.32
C ALA A 128 -2.36 -8.18 -2.58
N ILE A 129 -1.24 -7.55 -2.93
CA ILE A 129 0.04 -8.24 -3.16
C ILE A 129 0.71 -8.56 -1.82
N ALA A 130 0.70 -7.60 -0.90
CA ALA A 130 1.38 -7.69 0.38
C ALA A 130 0.88 -8.85 1.25
N THR A 131 -0.43 -9.04 1.33
CA THR A 131 -1.02 -10.13 2.14
C THR A 131 -0.63 -11.51 1.64
N VAL A 132 -0.63 -11.71 0.33
CA VAL A 132 -0.18 -12.97 -0.29
C VAL A 132 1.32 -13.19 -0.07
N MET A 133 2.13 -12.14 -0.22
CA MET A 133 3.57 -12.22 0.04
C MET A 133 3.85 -12.59 1.50
N ALA A 134 3.17 -11.94 2.45
CA ALA A 134 3.35 -12.21 3.88
C ALA A 134 2.95 -13.65 4.24
N GLU A 135 1.84 -14.14 3.71
CA GLU A 135 1.40 -15.52 3.91
C GLU A 135 2.44 -16.52 3.44
N ASN A 136 3.02 -16.30 2.25
CA ASN A 136 4.08 -17.14 1.70
C ASN A 136 5.39 -17.10 2.51
N LEU A 137 5.63 -16.03 3.27
CA LEU A 137 6.79 -15.87 4.16
C LEU A 137 6.52 -16.36 5.59
N GLY A 138 5.32 -16.89 5.87
CA GLY A 138 4.90 -17.30 7.22
C GLY A 138 4.48 -16.14 8.12
N GLY A 139 4.16 -14.98 7.54
CA GLY A 139 3.64 -13.82 8.25
C GLY A 139 2.11 -13.86 8.44
N ILE A 140 1.60 -12.87 9.13
CA ILE A 140 0.18 -12.71 9.48
C ILE A 140 -0.46 -11.68 8.53
N PRO A 141 -1.36 -12.09 7.59
CA PRO A 141 -1.94 -11.18 6.59
C PRO A 141 -2.65 -9.95 7.17
N SER A 142 -3.31 -10.06 8.33
CA SER A 142 -3.97 -8.93 8.99
C SER A 142 -2.98 -7.89 9.52
N VAL A 143 -1.85 -8.33 10.08
CA VAL A 143 -0.75 -7.44 10.50
C VAL A 143 -0.16 -6.73 9.30
N THR A 144 0.05 -7.46 8.20
CA THR A 144 0.51 -6.90 6.93
C THR A 144 -0.43 -5.83 6.41
N ALA A 145 -1.74 -6.08 6.40
CA ALA A 145 -2.74 -5.11 5.93
C ALA A 145 -2.69 -3.80 6.73
N VAL A 146 -2.53 -3.89 8.06
CA VAL A 146 -2.34 -2.71 8.93
C VAL A 146 -1.03 -2.00 8.62
N GLY A 147 0.07 -2.73 8.45
CA GLY A 147 1.38 -2.18 8.09
C GLY A 147 1.34 -1.42 6.76
N VAL A 148 0.71 -2.00 5.74
CA VAL A 148 0.48 -1.36 4.43
C VAL A 148 -0.35 -0.09 4.57
N LEU A 149 -1.43 -0.12 5.35
CA LEU A 149 -2.27 1.04 5.59
C LEU A 149 -1.46 2.19 6.22
N ILE A 150 -0.70 1.91 7.27
CA ILE A 150 0.12 2.90 7.97
C ILE A 150 1.17 3.49 7.01
N ALA A 151 1.89 2.64 6.26
CA ALA A 151 2.89 3.09 5.29
C ALA A 151 2.26 3.98 4.21
N GLY A 152 1.10 3.59 3.67
CA GLY A 152 0.37 4.36 2.68
C GLY A 152 -0.08 5.73 3.19
N LEU A 153 -0.63 5.78 4.39
CA LEU A 153 -1.07 7.03 5.02
C LEU A 153 0.10 7.97 5.32
N GLN A 154 1.18 7.45 5.88
CA GLN A 154 2.38 8.26 6.16
C GLN A 154 2.93 8.89 4.88
N GLY A 155 3.04 8.11 3.81
CA GLY A 155 3.54 8.65 2.56
C GLY A 155 2.57 9.61 1.87
N ALA A 156 1.26 9.36 1.92
CA ALA A 156 0.25 10.26 1.38
C ALA A 156 0.21 11.61 2.12
N ILE A 157 0.39 11.61 3.44
CA ILE A 157 0.32 12.81 4.29
C ILE A 157 1.68 13.52 4.35
N LEU A 158 2.73 12.78 4.67
CA LEU A 158 4.04 13.34 4.99
C LEU A 158 5.02 13.33 3.81
N GLY A 159 4.84 12.42 2.85
CA GLY A 159 5.80 12.18 1.80
C GLY A 159 6.16 13.44 1.02
N ARG A 160 5.17 14.18 0.54
CA ARG A 160 5.39 15.42 -0.19
C ARG A 160 6.02 16.52 0.67
N ILE A 161 5.57 16.65 1.91
CA ILE A 161 6.09 17.66 2.86
C ILE A 161 7.58 17.40 3.12
N ILE A 162 7.95 16.14 3.35
CA ILE A 162 9.34 15.75 3.61
C ILE A 162 10.20 16.00 2.37
N LEU A 163 9.75 15.57 1.18
CA LEU A 163 10.49 15.75 -0.06
C LEU A 163 10.71 17.23 -0.39
N GLN A 164 9.70 18.07 -0.17
CA GLN A 164 9.84 19.52 -0.37
C GLN A 164 10.83 20.14 0.61
N LYS A 165 10.82 19.75 1.89
CA LYS A 165 11.81 20.21 2.89
C LYS A 165 13.22 19.75 2.55
N LEU A 166 13.38 18.59 1.93
CA LEU A 166 14.66 18.08 1.44
C LEU A 166 15.09 18.70 0.11
N GLY A 167 14.33 19.68 -0.43
CA GLY A 167 14.66 20.37 -1.67
C GLY A 167 14.37 19.55 -2.94
N VAL A 168 13.66 18.43 -2.87
CA VAL A 168 13.27 17.64 -4.04
C VAL A 168 12.07 18.33 -4.71
N LYS A 169 12.33 19.07 -5.78
CA LYS A 169 11.31 19.85 -6.51
C LYS A 169 10.80 19.17 -7.78
N ASN A 170 11.53 18.19 -8.30
CA ASN A 170 11.18 17.50 -9.53
C ASN A 170 9.98 16.58 -9.33
N SER A 171 8.93 16.76 -10.13
CA SER A 171 7.70 15.94 -10.11
C SER A 171 7.97 14.44 -10.30
N GLU A 172 8.90 14.09 -11.19
CA GLU A 172 9.27 12.69 -11.48
C GLU A 172 9.87 12.02 -10.24
N SER A 173 10.82 12.70 -9.59
CA SER A 173 11.48 12.21 -8.39
C SER A 173 10.51 12.10 -7.20
N GLN A 174 9.63 13.10 -7.03
CA GLN A 174 8.60 13.06 -6.01
C GLN A 174 7.63 11.88 -6.24
N GLY A 175 7.18 11.72 -7.49
CA GLY A 175 6.30 10.62 -7.85
C GLY A 175 6.93 9.26 -7.60
N LEU A 176 8.14 9.01 -8.09
CA LEU A 176 8.85 7.75 -7.87
C LEU A 176 9.04 7.46 -6.38
N ALA A 177 9.46 8.43 -5.58
CA ALA A 177 9.68 8.25 -4.16
C ALA A 177 8.37 7.92 -3.41
N ILE A 178 7.30 8.69 -3.65
CA ILE A 178 6.01 8.49 -2.98
C ILE A 178 5.38 7.16 -3.41
N GLY A 179 5.39 6.84 -4.70
CA GLY A 179 4.82 5.58 -5.21
C GLY A 179 5.54 4.34 -4.69
N ALA A 180 6.86 4.43 -4.50
CA ALA A 180 7.66 3.31 -4.01
C ALA A 180 7.41 2.98 -2.53
N ILE A 181 7.01 3.95 -1.71
CA ILE A 181 6.82 3.74 -0.26
C ILE A 181 5.36 3.72 0.18
N SER A 182 4.46 4.36 -0.58
CA SER A 182 3.07 4.61 -0.18
C SER A 182 2.03 3.99 -1.09
N HIS A 183 2.45 3.18 -2.04
CA HIS A 183 1.58 2.44 -2.95
C HIS A 183 0.40 3.29 -3.49
N ALA A 184 -0.82 2.72 -3.55
CA ALA A 184 -2.00 3.38 -4.15
C ALA A 184 -2.41 4.67 -3.42
N LEU A 185 -2.32 4.72 -2.08
CA LEU A 185 -2.72 5.90 -1.31
C LEU A 185 -1.84 7.12 -1.63
N GLY A 186 -0.52 6.91 -1.70
CA GLY A 186 0.41 7.98 -2.10
C GLY A 186 0.23 8.38 -3.56
N THR A 187 -0.05 7.43 -4.44
CA THR A 187 -0.27 7.69 -5.87
C THR A 187 -1.49 8.58 -6.10
N VAL A 188 -2.61 8.31 -5.43
CA VAL A 188 -3.81 9.16 -5.49
C VAL A 188 -3.49 10.55 -4.96
N SER A 189 -2.81 10.66 -3.81
CA SER A 189 -2.38 11.94 -3.25
C SER A 189 -1.48 12.74 -4.21
N CYS A 190 -0.62 12.07 -4.98
CA CYS A 190 0.19 12.73 -6.01
C CYS A 190 -0.67 13.20 -7.20
N MET A 191 -1.58 12.37 -7.68
CA MET A 191 -2.46 12.68 -8.81
C MET A 191 -3.30 13.93 -8.57
N ASP A 192 -3.82 14.09 -7.35
CA ASP A 192 -4.68 15.22 -6.96
C ASP A 192 -3.95 16.58 -7.02
N VAL A 193 -2.63 16.57 -6.88
CA VAL A 193 -1.83 17.81 -6.77
C VAL A 193 -0.96 18.06 -8.00
N ASP A 194 -0.36 16.98 -8.54
CA ASP A 194 0.54 17.02 -9.69
C ASP A 194 0.36 15.74 -10.52
N PRO A 195 -0.39 15.80 -11.63
CA PRO A 195 -0.64 14.63 -12.49
C PRO A 195 0.65 13.99 -13.03
N LYS A 196 1.71 14.77 -13.23
CA LYS A 196 3.00 14.24 -13.67
C LYS A 196 3.65 13.41 -12.57
N ALA A 197 3.67 13.89 -11.33
CA ALA A 197 4.12 13.11 -10.17
C ALA A 197 3.25 11.87 -9.97
N GLY A 198 1.93 11.98 -10.15
CA GLY A 198 1.00 10.86 -10.10
C GLY A 198 1.33 9.76 -11.11
N SER A 199 1.66 10.12 -12.35
CA SER A 199 2.08 9.16 -13.39
C SER A 199 3.34 8.40 -12.98
N TYR A 200 4.37 9.08 -12.50
CA TYR A 200 5.59 8.42 -12.04
C TYR A 200 5.38 7.61 -10.75
N SER A 201 4.47 8.05 -9.89
CA SER A 201 4.04 7.28 -8.71
C SER A 201 3.35 5.97 -9.10
N SER A 202 2.50 5.99 -10.13
CA SER A 202 1.89 4.77 -10.68
C SER A 202 2.92 3.78 -11.22
N ILE A 203 3.95 4.28 -11.91
CA ILE A 203 5.06 3.45 -12.39
C ILE A 203 5.78 2.78 -11.20
N ALA A 204 6.15 3.58 -10.20
CA ALA A 204 6.85 3.08 -9.02
C ALA A 204 6.01 2.06 -8.24
N LEU A 205 4.73 2.33 -8.04
CA LEU A 205 3.77 1.43 -7.40
C LEU A 205 3.80 0.02 -8.02
N VAL A 206 3.71 -0.06 -9.34
CA VAL A 206 3.64 -1.35 -10.04
C VAL A 206 4.99 -2.04 -10.06
N LEU A 207 6.07 -1.32 -10.39
CA LEU A 207 7.41 -1.89 -10.43
C LEU A 207 7.88 -2.33 -9.05
N CYS A 208 7.66 -1.55 -8.00
CA CYS A 208 7.98 -1.95 -6.64
C CYS A 208 7.17 -3.17 -6.19
N GLY A 209 5.91 -3.29 -6.62
CA GLY A 209 5.10 -4.50 -6.40
C GLY A 209 5.75 -5.75 -7.00
N ILE A 210 6.18 -5.68 -8.27
CA ILE A 210 6.85 -6.78 -8.97
C ILE A 210 8.21 -7.10 -8.31
N ILE A 211 9.05 -6.08 -8.13
CA ILE A 211 10.41 -6.24 -7.58
C ILE A 211 10.34 -6.80 -6.16
N SER A 212 9.47 -6.27 -5.31
CA SER A 212 9.31 -6.75 -3.94
C SER A 212 8.81 -8.17 -3.90
N SER A 213 7.88 -8.57 -4.78
CA SER A 213 7.40 -9.95 -4.86
C SER A 213 8.51 -10.95 -5.19
N LEU A 214 9.46 -10.55 -6.04
CA LEU A 214 10.60 -11.39 -6.41
C LEU A 214 11.70 -11.43 -5.33
N LEU A 215 11.95 -10.30 -4.66
CA LEU A 215 13.07 -10.14 -3.74
C LEU A 215 12.72 -10.42 -2.28
N ALA A 216 11.44 -10.39 -1.90
CA ALA A 216 11.02 -10.54 -0.51
C ALA A 216 11.51 -11.84 0.17
N PRO A 217 11.46 -13.02 -0.47
CA PRO A 217 11.98 -14.24 0.15
C PRO A 217 13.47 -14.15 0.46
N LEU A 218 14.26 -13.59 -0.46
CA LEU A 218 15.70 -13.41 -0.30
C LEU A 218 16.00 -12.42 0.83
N VAL A 219 15.34 -11.26 0.83
CA VAL A 219 15.53 -10.23 1.86
C VAL A 219 15.17 -10.77 3.24
N PHE A 220 14.04 -11.47 3.35
CA PHE A 220 13.60 -12.04 4.61
C PHE A 220 14.56 -13.11 5.12
N TRP A 221 15.03 -14.00 4.25
CA TRP A 221 16.02 -15.03 4.60
C TRP A 221 17.34 -14.41 5.10
N VAL A 222 17.86 -13.40 4.41
CA VAL A 222 19.06 -12.66 4.84
C VAL A 222 18.84 -12.02 6.21
N CYS A 223 17.70 -11.37 6.45
CA CYS A 223 17.39 -10.77 7.73
C CYS A 223 17.32 -11.82 8.85
N LEU A 224 16.69 -12.97 8.61
CA LEU A 224 16.62 -14.06 9.59
C LEU A 224 17.99 -14.61 9.96
N PHE A 225 18.89 -14.74 9.00
CA PHE A 225 20.25 -15.21 9.25
C PHE A 225 21.00 -14.32 10.24
N PHE A 226 20.82 -13.00 10.16
CA PHE A 226 21.42 -12.03 11.10
C PHE A 226 20.73 -12.00 12.47
N ILE A 227 19.54 -12.57 12.62
CA ILE A 227 18.80 -12.59 13.89
C ILE A 227 19.11 -13.86 14.70
N GLN A 228 19.35 -14.98 13.99
CA GLN A 228 19.54 -16.28 14.61
C GLN A 228 21.02 -16.61 14.89
N GLY A 229 21.95 -15.84 14.38
CA GLY A 229 23.39 -15.91 14.65
C GLY A 229 23.82 -14.86 15.65
#